data_39446b6ab964046e23ebb7f3c3bd1981
#
_entry.id   39446b6ab964046e23ebb7f3c3bd1981
#
_cell.length_a   1.000
_cell.length_b   1.000
_cell.length_c   1.000
_cell.angle_alpha   90.00
_cell.angle_beta   90.00
_cell.angle_gamma   90.00
#
_symmetry.space_group_name_H-M   'P 1'
#
loop_
_entity.id
_entity.type
_entity.pdbx_description
1 polymer ?
#
loop_
_entity_poly.entity_id
_entity_poly.type
_entity_poly.pdbx_seq_one_letter_code
_entity_poly.pdbx_strand_id
1 'polypeptide(L)'
;MTDLLVIGGGAAGLMAAGAACARGLTVTVLEHNPKGPGQKLLITGKGRCNVTSDSDVREFLPYVRHNGRFLYSSLYAFPPSAAMELFESLGVPLKTERGRRVFPRSDRAADVLAALRDYARDAEFVRGSAKKLVIEDGVCKGAVTDRGETLRAENTLIATGGISYPATGSDGSGHRLARQAGHTIMPPQPSLCSLVSPDPACRRMMGLALRNVTLTLLCDGKPLFTEQGEALFTHFGLSGPLVLSASTYIEDITKHRYICEFDLKPALDEKTLYDRLTRDFAEQGSHSAQGALAKLLPNSMRPVAVEKWGIDPATKAAQITREQKQALVDLCKHWQVPVSALGDKEHAVITAGGVDVREVDPKTMASKLCAGLYFAGEVLDVDARTGGYNLQIAWSTAVAAAKAL
;
A
#
# COMPACT_ATOMS: atom_id res chain seq x y z
N MET A 1 12.60 -28.54 22.08
CA MET A 1 11.29 -28.00 21.68
C MET A 1 11.56 -26.57 21.28
N THR A 2 11.05 -26.11 20.19
CA THR A 2 11.25 -24.74 19.69
C THR A 2 10.47 -23.74 20.54
N ASP A 3 11.09 -22.63 20.97
CA ASP A 3 10.40 -21.59 21.75
C ASP A 3 9.40 -20.84 20.90
N LEU A 4 9.76 -20.59 19.60
CA LEU A 4 8.92 -19.86 18.66
C LEU A 4 8.90 -20.52 17.28
N LEU A 5 7.71 -20.92 16.82
CA LEU A 5 7.44 -21.24 15.41
C LEU A 5 6.89 -20.00 14.69
N VAL A 6 7.59 -19.50 13.68
CA VAL A 6 7.16 -18.42 12.79
C VAL A 6 6.60 -19.03 11.51
N ILE A 7 5.33 -18.81 11.23
CA ILE A 7 4.67 -19.22 9.98
C ILE A 7 4.69 -18.05 8.99
N GLY A 8 5.52 -18.14 7.97
CA GLY A 8 5.78 -17.14 6.95
C GLY A 8 7.08 -16.37 7.18
N GLY A 9 8.05 -16.54 6.29
CA GLY A 9 9.35 -15.86 6.29
C GLY A 9 9.33 -14.52 5.52
N GLY A 10 8.22 -13.77 5.57
CA GLY A 10 8.12 -12.43 4.98
C GLY A 10 8.82 -11.37 5.84
N ALA A 11 8.54 -10.09 5.56
CA ALA A 11 9.08 -8.96 6.30
C ALA A 11 8.87 -9.10 7.82
N ALA A 12 7.63 -9.27 8.27
CA ALA A 12 7.31 -9.44 9.68
C ALA A 12 7.93 -10.70 10.28
N GLY A 13 7.88 -11.83 9.55
CA GLY A 13 8.42 -13.10 10.07
C GLY A 13 9.93 -13.08 10.26
N LEU A 14 10.69 -12.53 9.29
CA LEU A 14 12.15 -12.39 9.43
C LEU A 14 12.53 -11.44 10.56
N MET A 15 11.83 -10.32 10.70
CA MET A 15 12.04 -9.37 11.79
C MET A 15 11.76 -10.01 13.16
N ALA A 16 10.65 -10.75 13.29
CA ALA A 16 10.31 -11.44 14.53
C ALA A 16 11.34 -12.56 14.87
N ALA A 17 11.76 -13.34 13.87
CA ALA A 17 12.77 -14.37 14.03
C ALA A 17 14.11 -13.79 14.53
N GLY A 18 14.61 -12.73 13.86
CA GLY A 18 15.85 -12.07 14.28
C GLY A 18 15.74 -11.47 15.68
N ALA A 19 14.62 -10.80 15.99
CA ALA A 19 14.40 -10.21 17.31
C ALA A 19 14.30 -11.26 18.42
N ALA A 20 13.72 -12.43 18.15
CA ALA A 20 13.63 -13.54 19.10
C ALA A 20 15.00 -14.25 19.28
N CYS A 21 15.74 -14.54 18.20
CA CYS A 21 17.08 -15.10 18.26
C CYS A 21 18.05 -14.19 19.03
N ALA A 22 17.98 -12.87 18.83
CA ALA A 22 18.81 -11.91 19.58
C ALA A 22 18.55 -11.94 21.09
N ARG A 23 17.42 -12.51 21.54
CA ARG A 23 17.10 -12.76 22.97
C ARG A 23 17.48 -14.16 23.45
N GLY A 24 18.11 -14.97 22.60
CA GLY A 24 18.51 -16.34 22.91
C GLY A 24 17.41 -17.39 22.77
N LEU A 25 16.28 -17.07 22.13
CA LEU A 25 15.21 -18.04 21.89
C LEU A 25 15.54 -18.94 20.70
N THR A 26 15.12 -20.19 20.78
CA THR A 26 15.18 -21.15 19.66
C THR A 26 14.00 -20.89 18.72
N VAL A 27 14.28 -20.57 17.45
CA VAL A 27 13.28 -20.16 16.47
C VAL A 27 13.29 -21.08 15.25
N THR A 28 12.11 -21.53 14.84
CA THR A 28 11.89 -22.20 13.55
C THR A 28 11.02 -21.34 12.66
N VAL A 29 11.46 -21.06 11.43
CA VAL A 29 10.70 -20.30 10.41
C VAL A 29 10.20 -21.28 9.35
N LEU A 30 8.89 -21.42 9.22
CA LEU A 30 8.24 -22.22 8.19
C LEU A 30 7.88 -21.32 6.99
N GLU A 31 8.55 -21.54 5.84
CA GLU A 31 8.37 -20.75 4.62
C GLU A 31 8.00 -21.62 3.42
N HIS A 32 6.92 -21.29 2.73
CA HIS A 32 6.44 -22.10 1.61
C HIS A 32 6.96 -21.66 0.24
N ASN A 33 7.40 -20.41 0.10
CA ASN A 33 7.84 -19.90 -1.19
C ASN A 33 9.09 -20.63 -1.68
N PRO A 34 9.09 -21.25 -2.87
CA PRO A 34 10.23 -22.00 -3.38
C PRO A 34 11.49 -21.16 -3.60
N LYS A 35 11.33 -19.85 -3.76
CA LYS A 35 12.45 -18.88 -3.92
C LYS A 35 13.03 -18.44 -2.57
N GLY A 36 12.47 -18.95 -1.44
CA GLY A 36 12.87 -18.62 -0.08
C GLY A 36 12.20 -17.37 0.50
N PRO A 37 12.57 -16.99 1.74
CA PRO A 37 11.89 -15.93 2.49
C PRO A 37 12.07 -14.53 1.85
N GLY A 38 11.14 -13.62 2.14
CA GLY A 38 11.24 -12.18 1.83
C GLY A 38 10.92 -11.80 0.38
N GLN A 39 10.26 -12.64 -0.43
CA GLN A 39 10.04 -12.36 -1.85
C GLN A 39 9.23 -11.08 -2.09
N LYS A 40 8.21 -10.79 -1.28
CA LYS A 40 7.42 -9.55 -1.42
C LYS A 40 8.26 -8.30 -1.14
N LEU A 41 9.22 -8.39 -0.22
CA LEU A 41 10.10 -7.26 0.10
C LEU A 41 10.91 -6.78 -1.13
N LEU A 42 11.36 -7.72 -1.99
CA LEU A 42 12.16 -7.42 -3.18
C LEU A 42 11.43 -6.53 -4.21
N ILE A 43 10.10 -6.56 -4.23
CA ILE A 43 9.30 -5.76 -5.17
C ILE A 43 8.80 -4.44 -4.57
N THR A 44 8.96 -4.24 -3.25
CA THR A 44 8.52 -3.01 -2.58
C THR A 44 9.32 -1.80 -3.07
N GLY A 45 8.68 -0.62 -3.09
CA GLY A 45 9.33 0.60 -3.52
C GLY A 45 9.94 0.54 -4.93
N LYS A 46 9.33 -0.24 -5.84
CA LYS A 46 9.83 -0.51 -7.21
C LYS A 46 11.23 -1.18 -7.20
N GLY A 47 11.44 -2.14 -6.31
CA GLY A 47 12.71 -2.85 -6.16
C GLY A 47 13.75 -2.14 -5.27
N ARG A 48 13.38 -0.99 -4.68
CA ARG A 48 14.27 -0.20 -3.80
C ARG A 48 14.05 -0.46 -2.31
N CYS A 49 12.90 -0.97 -1.91
CA CYS A 49 12.41 -1.10 -0.54
C CYS A 49 12.28 0.24 0.20
N ASN A 50 11.05 0.75 0.33
CA ASN A 50 10.76 1.88 1.22
C ASN A 50 10.63 1.35 2.66
N VAL A 51 11.75 1.33 3.38
CA VAL A 51 11.91 0.64 4.68
C VAL A 51 10.95 1.17 5.74
N THR A 52 10.81 2.48 5.83
CA THR A 52 9.95 3.17 6.79
C THR A 52 9.68 4.61 6.35
N SER A 53 8.97 5.36 7.18
CA SER A 53 8.80 6.81 7.07
C SER A 53 9.61 7.49 8.19
N ASP A 54 10.41 8.50 7.85
CA ASP A 54 11.15 9.34 8.81
C ASP A 54 10.20 10.32 9.49
N SER A 55 9.38 9.79 10.40
CA SER A 55 8.35 10.51 11.14
C SER A 55 8.25 9.98 12.56
N ASP A 56 7.80 10.82 13.49
CA ASP A 56 7.44 10.33 14.81
C ASP A 56 6.10 9.55 14.77
N VAL A 57 5.76 8.88 15.88
CA VAL A 57 4.56 8.04 15.96
C VAL A 57 3.27 8.86 15.78
N ARG A 58 3.23 10.11 16.25
CA ARG A 58 2.04 10.98 16.14
C ARG A 58 1.82 11.43 14.71
N GLU A 59 2.92 11.70 13.99
CA GLU A 59 2.89 12.04 12.57
C GLU A 59 2.62 10.81 11.68
N PHE A 60 3.00 9.62 12.14
CA PHE A 60 2.79 8.34 11.44
C PHE A 60 1.32 7.90 11.42
N LEU A 61 0.66 7.94 12.60
CA LEU A 61 -0.68 7.38 12.80
C LEU A 61 -1.77 7.91 11.86
N PRO A 62 -1.80 9.19 11.45
CA PRO A 62 -2.77 9.70 10.48
C PRO A 62 -2.72 9.02 9.10
N TYR A 63 -1.63 8.33 8.76
CA TYR A 63 -1.47 7.59 7.51
C TYR A 63 -1.97 6.14 7.58
N VAL A 64 -2.25 5.64 8.80
CA VAL A 64 -2.89 4.34 9.01
C VAL A 64 -4.39 4.48 8.71
N ARG A 65 -4.92 3.62 7.84
CA ARG A 65 -6.31 3.71 7.36
C ARG A 65 -7.28 3.00 8.27
N HIS A 66 -6.95 1.77 8.65
CA HIS A 66 -7.80 0.96 9.52
C HIS A 66 -7.06 0.65 10.82
N ASN A 67 -7.80 0.71 11.93
CA ASN A 67 -7.36 0.30 13.26
C ASN A 67 -6.06 0.94 13.79
N GLY A 68 -5.73 2.20 13.41
CA GLY A 68 -4.50 2.88 13.82
C GLY A 68 -4.27 2.91 15.35
N ARG A 69 -5.34 2.96 16.16
CA ARG A 69 -5.24 2.94 17.61
C ARG A 69 -4.64 1.63 18.16
N PHE A 70 -4.87 0.52 17.49
CA PHE A 70 -4.28 -0.77 17.84
C PHE A 70 -2.74 -0.73 17.83
N LEU A 71 -2.15 0.06 16.94
CA LEU A 71 -0.70 0.12 16.75
C LEU A 71 0.04 1.00 17.76
N TYR A 72 -0.66 1.76 18.64
CA TYR A 72 0.01 2.69 19.56
C TYR A 72 1.15 2.03 20.32
N SER A 73 0.87 0.92 21.00
CA SER A 73 1.86 0.25 21.85
C SER A 73 3.06 -0.27 21.06
N SER A 74 2.80 -0.93 19.93
CA SER A 74 3.87 -1.51 19.09
C SER A 74 4.73 -0.44 18.42
N LEU A 75 4.12 0.66 17.92
CA LEU A 75 4.85 1.77 17.30
C LEU A 75 5.69 2.55 18.32
N TYR A 76 5.20 2.75 19.55
CA TYR A 76 6.02 3.38 20.59
C TYR A 76 7.14 2.48 21.11
N ALA A 77 6.93 1.14 21.13
CA ALA A 77 7.94 0.17 21.52
C ALA A 77 9.03 -0.06 20.44
N PHE A 78 8.69 0.16 19.18
CA PHE A 78 9.60 0.09 18.04
C PHE A 78 9.20 1.11 16.97
N PRO A 79 9.55 2.42 17.16
CA PRO A 79 9.20 3.50 16.24
C PRO A 79 10.01 3.46 14.95
N PRO A 80 9.68 4.29 13.95
CA PRO A 80 10.45 4.44 12.72
C PRO A 80 11.94 4.71 12.91
N SER A 81 12.32 5.53 13.89
CA SER A 81 13.72 5.78 14.25
C SER A 81 14.45 4.51 14.68
N ALA A 82 13.81 3.67 15.51
CA ALA A 82 14.40 2.39 15.94
C ALA A 82 14.55 1.41 14.75
N ALA A 83 13.62 1.42 13.79
CA ALA A 83 13.77 0.65 12.57
C ALA A 83 14.97 1.13 11.74
N MET A 84 15.14 2.45 11.60
CA MET A 84 16.29 3.02 10.89
C MET A 84 17.61 2.64 11.58
N GLU A 85 17.71 2.81 12.90
CA GLU A 85 18.88 2.43 13.70
C GLU A 85 19.21 0.93 13.55
N LEU A 86 18.19 0.07 13.60
CA LEU A 86 18.40 -1.37 13.42
C LEU A 86 18.98 -1.67 12.03
N PHE A 87 18.39 -1.16 10.94
CA PHE A 87 18.88 -1.44 9.59
C PHE A 87 20.29 -0.89 9.37
N GLU A 88 20.60 0.29 9.90
CA GLU A 88 21.95 0.85 9.85
C GLU A 88 22.95 0.00 10.64
N SER A 89 22.59 -0.51 11.81
CA SER A 89 23.42 -1.43 12.61
C SER A 89 23.64 -2.77 11.92
N LEU A 90 22.68 -3.21 11.09
CA LEU A 90 22.79 -4.40 10.24
C LEU A 90 23.59 -4.14 8.94
N GLY A 91 24.21 -2.96 8.80
CA GLY A 91 25.06 -2.63 7.66
C GLY A 91 24.30 -2.16 6.42
N VAL A 92 23.07 -1.67 6.55
CA VAL A 92 22.28 -1.06 5.48
C VAL A 92 22.22 0.45 5.68
N PRO A 93 23.12 1.26 5.06
CA PRO A 93 23.05 2.71 5.13
C PRO A 93 21.76 3.22 4.50
N LEU A 94 21.07 4.12 5.20
CA LEU A 94 19.78 4.65 4.78
C LEU A 94 19.90 6.09 4.26
N LYS A 95 18.87 6.54 3.52
CA LYS A 95 18.65 7.92 3.09
C LYS A 95 17.17 8.25 3.18
N THR A 96 16.85 9.49 3.60
CA THR A 96 15.50 10.03 3.57
C THR A 96 15.30 10.84 2.29
N GLU A 97 14.23 10.53 1.54
CA GLU A 97 13.82 11.25 0.34
C GLU A 97 12.59 12.13 0.59
N ARG A 98 12.20 12.92 -0.41
CA ARG A 98 10.99 13.76 -0.35
C ARG A 98 9.79 12.96 0.14
N GLY A 99 9.00 13.54 1.04
CA GLY A 99 7.85 12.90 1.67
C GLY A 99 8.25 11.92 2.77
N ARG A 100 9.42 12.13 3.39
CA ARG A 100 9.94 11.35 4.53
C ARG A 100 10.10 9.85 4.26
N ARG A 101 10.22 9.47 2.98
CA ARG A 101 10.40 8.07 2.60
C ARG A 101 11.83 7.63 2.81
N VAL A 102 12.02 6.54 3.52
CA VAL A 102 13.35 6.01 3.86
C VAL A 102 13.70 4.84 2.96
N PHE A 103 14.84 4.94 2.27
CA PHE A 103 15.35 3.92 1.36
C PHE A 103 16.80 3.54 1.72
N PRO A 104 17.25 2.33 1.37
CA PRO A 104 18.68 2.04 1.39
C PRO A 104 19.42 2.97 0.41
N ARG A 105 20.61 3.42 0.77
CA ARG A 105 21.45 4.27 -0.11
C ARG A 105 21.80 3.60 -1.43
N SER A 106 21.86 2.27 -1.44
CA SER A 106 22.08 1.45 -2.62
C SER A 106 20.92 1.42 -3.61
N ASP A 107 19.71 1.86 -3.19
CA ASP A 107 18.47 1.72 -3.94
C ASP A 107 18.11 0.26 -4.31
N ARG A 108 18.54 -0.71 -3.50
CA ARG A 108 18.34 -2.14 -3.74
C ARG A 108 17.61 -2.80 -2.58
N ALA A 109 16.40 -3.29 -2.82
CA ALA A 109 15.63 -4.06 -1.83
C ALA A 109 16.34 -5.35 -1.39
N ALA A 110 17.22 -5.89 -2.25
CA ALA A 110 18.01 -7.09 -1.95
C ALA A 110 18.95 -6.89 -0.75
N ASP A 111 19.48 -5.69 -0.54
CA ASP A 111 20.40 -5.42 0.56
C ASP A 111 19.65 -5.41 1.90
N VAL A 112 18.42 -4.86 1.91
CA VAL A 112 17.51 -4.90 3.08
C VAL A 112 17.14 -6.35 3.41
N LEU A 113 16.81 -7.15 2.38
CA LEU A 113 16.48 -8.57 2.58
C LEU A 113 17.68 -9.37 3.10
N ALA A 114 18.86 -9.12 2.55
CA ALA A 114 20.09 -9.79 3.00
C ALA A 114 20.38 -9.50 4.48
N ALA A 115 20.23 -8.23 4.90
CA ALA A 115 20.40 -7.83 6.29
C ALA A 115 19.38 -8.50 7.23
N LEU A 116 18.10 -8.59 6.82
CA LEU A 116 17.07 -9.29 7.60
C LEU A 116 17.33 -10.80 7.71
N ARG A 117 17.83 -11.42 6.64
CA ARG A 117 18.21 -12.85 6.68
C ARG A 117 19.40 -13.09 7.58
N ASP A 118 20.38 -12.18 7.56
CA ASP A 118 21.53 -12.27 8.48
C ASP A 118 21.09 -12.02 9.93
N TYR A 119 20.15 -11.10 10.17
CA TYR A 119 19.58 -10.88 11.49
C TYR A 119 18.84 -12.11 12.04
N ALA A 120 18.20 -12.88 11.16
CA ALA A 120 17.49 -14.11 11.51
C ALA A 120 18.33 -15.39 11.25
N ARG A 121 19.66 -15.29 11.08
CA ARG A 121 20.54 -16.42 10.69
C ARG A 121 20.58 -17.58 11.68
N ASP A 122 20.33 -17.30 12.96
CA ASP A 122 20.34 -18.32 14.03
C ASP A 122 19.01 -19.07 14.12
N ALA A 123 17.99 -18.71 13.32
CA ALA A 123 16.75 -19.46 13.21
C ALA A 123 16.90 -20.64 12.26
N GLU A 124 16.20 -21.74 12.56
CA GLU A 124 16.04 -22.86 11.65
C GLU A 124 15.01 -22.54 10.56
N PHE A 125 15.37 -22.69 9.29
CA PHE A 125 14.44 -22.48 8.17
C PHE A 125 13.92 -23.79 7.61
N VAL A 126 12.62 -24.04 7.77
CA VAL A 126 11.93 -25.22 7.24
C VAL A 126 11.10 -24.83 6.03
N ARG A 127 11.26 -25.57 4.92
CA ARG A 127 10.48 -25.34 3.70
C ARG A 127 9.17 -26.13 3.75
N GLY A 128 8.04 -25.44 3.70
CA GLY A 128 6.71 -26.05 3.69
C GLY A 128 5.60 -25.04 3.99
N SER A 129 4.36 -25.49 3.87
CA SER A 129 3.17 -24.71 4.20
C SER A 129 2.51 -25.23 5.45
N ALA A 130 2.09 -24.36 6.37
CA ALA A 130 1.23 -24.76 7.48
C ALA A 130 -0.19 -25.02 6.95
N LYS A 131 -0.73 -26.20 7.24
CA LYS A 131 -2.10 -26.60 6.87
C LYS A 131 -3.07 -26.51 8.05
N LYS A 132 -2.58 -26.82 9.24
CA LYS A 132 -3.40 -26.86 10.43
C LYS A 132 -2.58 -26.44 11.65
N LEU A 133 -3.19 -25.67 12.56
CA LEU A 133 -2.63 -25.42 13.88
C LEU A 133 -2.80 -26.68 14.77
N VAL A 134 -1.84 -26.93 15.63
CA VAL A 134 -1.95 -27.90 16.73
C VAL A 134 -2.48 -27.15 17.94
N ILE A 135 -3.76 -27.32 18.23
CA ILE A 135 -4.43 -26.67 19.37
C ILE A 135 -4.84 -27.75 20.35
N GLU A 136 -4.32 -27.67 21.57
CA GLU A 136 -4.56 -28.59 22.66
C GLU A 136 -5.06 -27.78 23.88
N ASP A 137 -6.24 -28.07 24.38
CA ASP A 137 -6.86 -27.38 25.54
C ASP A 137 -6.87 -25.83 25.43
N GLY A 138 -7.13 -25.30 24.21
CA GLY A 138 -7.16 -23.86 23.95
C GLY A 138 -5.78 -23.21 23.79
N VAL A 139 -4.70 -24.01 23.77
CA VAL A 139 -3.32 -23.55 23.61
C VAL A 139 -2.77 -24.00 22.26
N CYS A 140 -2.22 -23.08 21.48
CA CYS A 140 -1.51 -23.39 20.24
C CYS A 140 -0.12 -23.96 20.59
N LYS A 141 0.16 -25.18 20.11
CA LYS A 141 1.40 -25.93 20.33
C LYS A 141 2.20 -26.18 19.06
N GLY A 142 1.96 -25.38 18.01
CA GLY A 142 2.64 -25.50 16.74
C GLY A 142 1.71 -25.65 15.54
N ALA A 143 2.22 -26.26 14.47
CA ALA A 143 1.47 -26.46 13.24
C ALA A 143 1.81 -27.81 12.55
N VAL A 144 0.85 -28.32 11.78
CA VAL A 144 1.06 -29.45 10.86
C VAL A 144 1.32 -28.89 9.47
N THR A 145 2.39 -29.36 8.85
CA THR A 145 2.80 -28.96 7.48
C THR A 145 1.98 -29.67 6.41
N ASP A 146 2.12 -29.23 5.17
CA ASP A 146 1.53 -29.86 3.98
C ASP A 146 2.09 -31.28 3.69
N ARG A 147 3.21 -31.65 4.32
CA ARG A 147 3.80 -32.99 4.27
C ARG A 147 3.34 -33.89 5.41
N GLY A 148 2.48 -33.40 6.29
CA GLY A 148 2.00 -34.14 7.47
C GLY A 148 2.96 -34.10 8.66
N GLU A 149 4.07 -33.39 8.58
CA GLU A 149 5.00 -33.21 9.69
C GLU A 149 4.43 -32.26 10.74
N THR A 150 4.60 -32.57 12.01
CA THR A 150 4.18 -31.70 13.11
C THR A 150 5.38 -30.94 13.65
N LEU A 151 5.36 -29.61 13.48
CA LEU A 151 6.33 -28.69 14.09
C LEU A 151 5.75 -28.22 15.42
N ARG A 152 6.28 -28.71 16.53
CA ARG A 152 5.86 -28.32 17.89
C ARG A 152 6.69 -27.13 18.38
N ALA A 153 6.02 -26.16 19.01
CA ALA A 153 6.64 -25.03 19.64
C ALA A 153 5.85 -24.57 20.87
N GLU A 154 6.48 -23.85 21.78
CA GLU A 154 5.81 -23.22 22.91
C GLU A 154 4.87 -22.10 22.43
N ASN A 155 5.34 -21.31 21.46
CA ASN A 155 4.60 -20.20 20.87
C ASN A 155 4.61 -20.31 19.35
N THR A 156 3.53 -19.83 18.70
CA THR A 156 3.38 -19.80 17.24
C THR A 156 3.00 -18.41 16.79
N LEU A 157 3.79 -17.82 15.87
CA LEU A 157 3.53 -16.53 15.26
C LEU A 157 3.05 -16.71 13.82
N ILE A 158 1.88 -16.20 13.47
CA ILE A 158 1.38 -16.12 12.10
C ILE A 158 1.83 -14.79 11.50
N ALA A 159 2.75 -14.84 10.51
CA ALA A 159 3.32 -13.69 9.80
C ALA A 159 3.29 -13.87 8.27
N THR A 160 2.20 -14.46 7.77
CA THR A 160 2.05 -14.92 6.37
C THR A 160 1.71 -13.84 5.37
N GLY A 161 1.52 -12.58 5.83
CA GLY A 161 0.96 -11.52 4.99
C GLY A 161 -0.53 -11.71 4.70
N GLY A 162 -1.06 -10.97 3.73
CA GLY A 162 -2.46 -10.98 3.32
C GLY A 162 -2.75 -11.84 2.07
N ILE A 163 -3.44 -11.23 1.08
CA ILE A 163 -3.82 -11.87 -0.19
C ILE A 163 -3.22 -11.19 -1.43
N SER A 164 -2.48 -10.11 -1.26
CA SER A 164 -1.90 -9.31 -2.34
C SER A 164 -0.55 -9.85 -2.79
N TYR A 165 -0.30 -9.84 -4.11
CA TYR A 165 0.86 -10.48 -4.74
C TYR A 165 1.02 -11.97 -4.35
N PRO A 166 0.04 -12.84 -4.60
CA PRO A 166 0.06 -14.24 -4.16
C PRO A 166 1.27 -15.02 -4.67
N ALA A 167 1.84 -14.65 -5.83
CA ALA A 167 3.09 -15.23 -6.34
C ALA A 167 4.31 -15.01 -5.43
N THR A 168 4.24 -14.06 -4.49
CA THR A 168 5.29 -13.82 -3.49
C THR A 168 5.09 -14.57 -2.18
N GLY A 169 3.96 -15.26 -2.01
CA GLY A 169 3.63 -16.05 -0.84
C GLY A 169 2.41 -15.58 -0.03
N SER A 170 1.83 -14.42 -0.35
CA SER A 170 0.65 -13.89 0.35
C SER A 170 -0.65 -14.47 -0.23
N ASP A 171 -0.99 -15.70 0.15
CA ASP A 171 -2.11 -16.50 -0.41
C ASP A 171 -3.34 -16.61 0.51
N GLY A 172 -3.35 -15.87 1.62
CA GLY A 172 -4.42 -15.90 2.63
C GLY A 172 -4.38 -17.14 3.54
N SER A 173 -3.31 -17.93 3.52
CA SER A 173 -3.17 -19.12 4.39
C SER A 173 -3.25 -18.76 5.87
N GLY A 174 -2.64 -17.65 6.28
CA GLY A 174 -2.69 -17.21 7.68
C GLY A 174 -4.11 -16.88 8.15
N HIS A 175 -4.94 -16.32 7.30
CA HIS A 175 -6.36 -16.08 7.63
C HIS A 175 -7.13 -17.39 7.83
N ARG A 176 -6.79 -18.45 7.05
CA ARG A 176 -7.37 -19.79 7.24
C ARG A 176 -6.92 -20.41 8.56
N LEU A 177 -5.65 -20.26 8.93
CA LEU A 177 -5.11 -20.73 10.21
C LEU A 177 -5.73 -19.99 11.40
N ALA A 178 -5.85 -18.67 11.31
CA ALA A 178 -6.47 -17.86 12.36
C ALA A 178 -7.94 -18.26 12.62
N ARG A 179 -8.71 -18.57 11.56
CA ARG A 179 -10.09 -19.12 11.73
C ARG A 179 -10.12 -20.44 12.49
N GLN A 180 -9.11 -21.31 12.35
CA GLN A 180 -9.05 -22.56 13.13
C GLN A 180 -8.89 -22.31 14.63
N ALA A 181 -8.30 -21.18 15.01
CA ALA A 181 -8.16 -20.73 16.39
C ALA A 181 -9.35 -19.86 16.87
N GLY A 182 -10.43 -19.77 16.08
CA GLY A 182 -11.66 -19.05 16.42
C GLY A 182 -11.66 -17.57 16.05
N HIS A 183 -10.61 -17.06 15.40
CA HIS A 183 -10.53 -15.65 15.04
C HIS A 183 -11.48 -15.24 13.92
N THR A 184 -12.10 -14.09 14.10
CA THR A 184 -12.84 -13.37 13.08
C THR A 184 -11.88 -12.81 12.03
N ILE A 185 -12.21 -13.01 10.75
CA ILE A 185 -11.45 -12.44 9.64
C ILE A 185 -12.30 -11.39 8.94
N MET A 186 -11.91 -10.13 9.11
CA MET A 186 -12.46 -9.02 8.35
C MET A 186 -12.20 -9.27 6.86
N PRO A 187 -13.20 -9.08 5.96
CA PRO A 187 -13.09 -9.47 4.56
C PRO A 187 -11.82 -8.90 3.90
N PRO A 188 -10.86 -9.73 3.49
CA PRO A 188 -9.65 -9.24 2.84
C PRO A 188 -9.95 -8.72 1.43
N GLN A 189 -9.46 -7.51 1.11
CA GLN A 189 -9.61 -6.89 -0.19
C GLN A 189 -8.30 -6.24 -0.66
N PRO A 190 -8.12 -6.06 -1.99
CA PRO A 190 -6.99 -5.31 -2.52
C PRO A 190 -6.98 -3.88 -1.99
N SER A 191 -5.82 -3.39 -1.57
CA SER A 191 -5.59 -2.01 -1.14
C SER A 191 -4.28 -1.49 -1.70
N LEU A 192 -4.12 -0.17 -1.79
CA LEU A 192 -3.04 0.44 -2.58
C LEU A 192 -2.97 -0.16 -3.99
N CYS A 193 -4.10 -0.17 -4.66
CA CYS A 193 -4.26 -0.75 -5.99
C CYS A 193 -4.69 0.31 -7.03
N SER A 194 -4.58 -0.04 -8.29
CA SER A 194 -5.14 0.75 -9.39
C SER A 194 -6.67 0.80 -9.30
N LEU A 195 -7.27 1.76 -10.00
CA LEU A 195 -8.72 1.93 -10.09
C LEU A 195 -9.16 1.68 -11.53
N VAL A 196 -10.15 0.81 -11.70
CA VAL A 196 -10.77 0.51 -13.00
C VAL A 196 -11.80 1.59 -13.32
N SER A 197 -11.79 2.08 -14.55
CA SER A 197 -12.75 3.08 -15.02
C SER A 197 -13.46 2.61 -16.29
N PRO A 198 -14.79 2.84 -16.41
CA PRO A 198 -15.53 2.58 -17.63
C PRO A 198 -15.31 3.70 -18.68
N ASP A 199 -14.64 4.80 -18.34
CA ASP A 199 -14.40 5.93 -19.26
C ASP A 199 -13.38 5.53 -20.33
N PRO A 200 -13.76 5.45 -21.63
CA PRO A 200 -12.85 5.09 -22.72
C PRO A 200 -11.71 6.11 -22.90
N ALA A 201 -11.84 7.31 -22.34
CA ALA A 201 -10.80 8.31 -22.35
C ALA A 201 -9.52 7.83 -21.64
N CYS A 202 -9.63 6.98 -20.61
CA CYS A 202 -8.48 6.41 -19.93
C CYS A 202 -7.58 5.63 -20.89
N ARG A 203 -8.18 4.77 -21.73
CA ARG A 203 -7.45 3.97 -22.74
C ARG A 203 -6.77 4.85 -23.79
N ARG A 204 -7.44 5.93 -24.22
CA ARG A 204 -6.88 6.90 -25.19
C ARG A 204 -5.70 7.69 -24.63
N MET A 205 -5.67 7.89 -23.32
CA MET A 205 -4.58 8.55 -22.60
C MET A 205 -3.59 7.57 -21.95
N MET A 206 -3.63 6.28 -22.30
CA MET A 206 -2.74 5.26 -21.71
C MET A 206 -1.28 5.68 -21.77
N GLY A 207 -0.57 5.52 -20.65
CA GLY A 207 0.83 5.91 -20.49
C GLY A 207 1.04 7.38 -20.10
N LEU A 208 -0.02 8.20 -20.08
CA LEU A 208 0.09 9.59 -19.63
C LEU A 208 0.25 9.65 -18.11
N ALA A 209 1.41 10.13 -17.67
CA ALA A 209 1.65 10.50 -16.28
C ALA A 209 1.33 11.97 -16.07
N LEU A 210 0.35 12.28 -15.24
CA LEU A 210 0.08 13.61 -14.73
C LEU A 210 1.00 13.88 -13.55
N ARG A 211 1.76 14.96 -13.60
CA ARG A 211 2.63 15.42 -12.52
C ARG A 211 2.06 16.69 -11.91
N ASN A 212 2.16 16.83 -10.58
CA ASN A 212 1.70 18.00 -9.86
C ASN A 212 0.22 18.35 -10.10
N VAL A 213 -0.65 17.34 -10.08
CA VAL A 213 -2.11 17.50 -10.09
C VAL A 213 -2.65 17.28 -8.68
N THR A 214 -3.80 17.85 -8.37
CA THR A 214 -4.55 17.48 -7.16
C THR A 214 -5.60 16.47 -7.54
N LEU A 215 -5.65 15.33 -6.83
CA LEU A 215 -6.68 14.32 -6.92
C LEU A 215 -7.60 14.42 -5.71
N THR A 216 -8.87 14.59 -5.95
CA THR A 216 -9.94 14.41 -4.96
C THR A 216 -10.72 13.15 -5.29
N LEU A 217 -10.77 12.18 -4.36
CA LEU A 217 -11.68 11.04 -4.46
C LEU A 217 -13.02 11.44 -3.86
N LEU A 218 -14.06 11.41 -4.68
CA LEU A 218 -15.43 11.67 -4.27
C LEU A 218 -16.17 10.34 -4.05
N CYS A 219 -16.96 10.25 -2.98
CA CYS A 219 -17.92 9.19 -2.71
C CYS A 219 -19.31 9.82 -2.60
N ASP A 220 -20.22 9.44 -3.48
CA ASP A 220 -21.57 10.02 -3.56
C ASP A 220 -21.56 11.57 -3.58
N GLY A 221 -20.56 12.14 -4.26
CA GLY A 221 -20.35 13.59 -4.39
C GLY A 221 -19.63 14.26 -3.21
N LYS A 222 -19.27 13.53 -2.16
CA LYS A 222 -18.54 14.08 -1.00
C LYS A 222 -17.05 13.72 -1.06
N PRO A 223 -16.14 14.65 -0.76
CA PRO A 223 -14.71 14.37 -0.75
C PRO A 223 -14.32 13.45 0.41
N LEU A 224 -13.61 12.34 0.09
CA LEU A 224 -13.01 11.41 1.06
C LEU A 224 -11.50 11.58 1.19
N PHE A 225 -10.84 11.97 0.09
CA PHE A 225 -9.40 12.09 0.02
C PHE A 225 -9.05 13.23 -0.92
N THR A 226 -8.05 14.02 -0.56
CA THR A 226 -7.51 15.08 -1.44
C THR A 226 -6.02 15.21 -1.19
N GLU A 227 -5.22 14.99 -2.22
CA GLU A 227 -3.77 15.19 -2.19
C GLU A 227 -3.22 15.66 -3.53
N GLN A 228 -2.05 16.33 -3.50
CA GLN A 228 -1.30 16.74 -4.68
C GLN A 228 -0.15 15.77 -4.96
N GLY A 229 0.03 15.36 -6.22
CA GLY A 229 1.10 14.46 -6.60
C GLY A 229 1.01 13.97 -8.05
N GLU A 230 1.31 12.69 -8.25
CA GLU A 230 1.34 12.05 -9.57
C GLU A 230 0.25 11.00 -9.74
N ALA A 231 -0.39 10.99 -10.90
CA ALA A 231 -1.33 9.98 -11.34
C ALA A 231 -0.97 9.49 -12.75
N LEU A 232 -1.35 8.24 -13.06
CA LEU A 232 -1.06 7.58 -14.33
C LEU A 232 -2.35 7.07 -14.96
N PHE A 233 -2.60 7.41 -16.22
CA PHE A 233 -3.64 6.78 -17.03
C PHE A 233 -3.16 5.44 -17.58
N THR A 234 -4.02 4.42 -17.51
CA THR A 234 -3.76 3.07 -17.99
C THR A 234 -4.83 2.66 -19.01
N HIS A 235 -4.65 1.50 -19.63
CA HIS A 235 -5.66 0.98 -20.57
C HIS A 235 -6.98 0.56 -19.90
N PHE A 236 -6.99 0.37 -18.59
CA PHE A 236 -8.17 -0.04 -17.80
C PHE A 236 -8.70 1.05 -16.85
N GLY A 237 -7.99 2.17 -16.69
CA GLY A 237 -8.39 3.23 -15.77
C GLY A 237 -7.20 4.04 -15.25
N LEU A 238 -7.03 4.10 -13.94
CA LEU A 238 -6.06 4.95 -13.26
C LEU A 238 -5.09 4.15 -12.38
N SER A 239 -3.87 4.65 -12.24
CA SER A 239 -2.82 4.16 -11.35
C SER A 239 -1.92 5.31 -10.89
N GLY A 240 -0.79 5.01 -10.27
CA GLY A 240 0.18 5.99 -9.77
C GLY A 240 -0.02 6.35 -8.30
N PRO A 241 0.94 7.04 -7.68
CA PRO A 241 0.99 7.20 -6.22
C PRO A 241 -0.27 7.80 -5.59
N LEU A 242 -0.86 8.84 -6.21
CA LEU A 242 -2.12 9.43 -5.74
C LEU A 242 -3.28 8.44 -5.78
N VAL A 243 -3.40 7.71 -6.90
CA VAL A 243 -4.50 6.77 -7.13
C VAL A 243 -4.39 5.59 -6.18
N LEU A 244 -3.17 5.06 -5.95
CA LEU A 244 -2.93 4.01 -4.97
C LEU A 244 -3.33 4.47 -3.56
N SER A 245 -2.96 5.69 -3.17
CA SER A 245 -3.37 6.24 -1.86
C SER A 245 -4.87 6.45 -1.78
N ALA A 246 -5.50 6.99 -2.83
CA ALA A 246 -6.95 7.19 -2.89
C ALA A 246 -7.73 5.87 -2.78
N SER A 247 -7.22 4.77 -3.37
CA SER A 247 -7.89 3.47 -3.33
C SER A 247 -8.09 2.93 -1.91
N THR A 248 -7.24 3.32 -0.95
CA THR A 248 -7.38 2.90 0.46
C THR A 248 -8.62 3.50 1.15
N TYR A 249 -9.29 4.47 0.53
CA TYR A 249 -10.51 5.10 1.03
C TYR A 249 -11.78 4.49 0.45
N ILE A 250 -11.66 3.51 -0.45
CA ILE A 250 -12.79 2.80 -1.05
C ILE A 250 -13.11 1.58 -0.18
N GLU A 251 -14.22 1.66 0.55
CA GLU A 251 -14.67 0.58 1.44
C GLU A 251 -15.54 -0.44 0.70
N ASP A 252 -16.59 0.04 0.00
CA ASP A 252 -17.51 -0.82 -0.76
C ASP A 252 -17.90 -0.15 -2.08
N ILE A 253 -17.23 -0.56 -3.15
CA ILE A 253 -17.46 -0.01 -4.49
C ILE A 253 -18.80 -0.43 -5.10
N THR A 254 -19.47 -1.42 -4.51
CA THR A 254 -20.77 -1.91 -5.00
C THR A 254 -21.93 -1.09 -4.45
N LYS A 255 -21.74 -0.42 -3.31
CA LYS A 255 -22.77 0.36 -2.61
C LYS A 255 -22.70 1.85 -2.89
N HIS A 256 -21.53 2.36 -3.28
CA HIS A 256 -21.30 3.79 -3.42
C HIS A 256 -20.71 4.13 -4.79
N ARG A 257 -21.01 5.36 -5.25
CA ARG A 257 -20.44 5.90 -6.49
C ARG A 257 -19.15 6.64 -6.18
N TYR A 258 -18.05 6.18 -6.76
CA TYR A 258 -16.74 6.83 -6.62
C TYR A 258 -16.32 7.53 -7.91
N ILE A 259 -15.75 8.73 -7.76
CA ILE A 259 -15.21 9.55 -8.85
C ILE A 259 -13.84 10.07 -8.44
N CYS A 260 -12.84 9.89 -9.30
CA CYS A 260 -11.57 10.60 -9.20
C CYS A 260 -11.71 11.95 -9.94
N GLU A 261 -11.68 13.05 -9.19
CA GLU A 261 -11.69 14.40 -9.73
C GLU A 261 -10.28 14.99 -9.66
N PHE A 262 -9.76 15.45 -10.79
CA PHE A 262 -8.44 16.06 -10.89
C PHE A 262 -8.53 17.55 -11.12
N ASP A 263 -7.83 18.34 -10.30
CA ASP A 263 -7.38 19.67 -10.66
C ASP A 263 -6.05 19.53 -11.41
N LEU A 264 -6.08 19.79 -12.71
CA LEU A 264 -4.93 19.67 -13.60
C LEU A 264 -3.94 20.84 -13.46
N LYS A 265 -4.33 21.92 -12.80
CA LYS A 265 -3.54 23.15 -12.63
C LYS A 265 -3.68 23.71 -11.20
N PRO A 266 -3.29 22.96 -10.16
CA PRO A 266 -3.53 23.35 -8.77
C PRO A 266 -2.77 24.63 -8.34
N ALA A 267 -1.71 24.99 -9.05
CA ALA A 267 -0.98 26.24 -8.79
C ALA A 267 -1.67 27.50 -9.31
N LEU A 268 -2.74 27.36 -10.08
CA LEU A 268 -3.50 28.48 -10.66
C LEU A 268 -4.95 28.42 -10.14
N ASP A 269 -5.44 29.52 -9.57
CA ASP A 269 -6.86 29.66 -9.32
C ASP A 269 -7.63 29.83 -10.66
N GLU A 270 -8.95 29.73 -10.61
CA GLU A 270 -9.80 29.78 -11.81
C GLU A 270 -9.62 31.09 -12.59
N LYS A 271 -9.52 32.23 -11.89
CA LYS A 271 -9.32 33.53 -12.50
C LYS A 271 -7.98 33.63 -13.24
N THR A 272 -6.91 33.23 -12.57
CA THR A 272 -5.56 33.22 -13.15
C THR A 272 -5.46 32.25 -14.34
N LEU A 273 -6.12 31.11 -14.27
CA LEU A 273 -6.20 30.15 -15.37
C LEU A 273 -7.00 30.72 -16.55
N TYR A 274 -8.12 31.39 -16.29
CA TYR A 274 -8.91 32.07 -17.33
C TYR A 274 -8.12 33.18 -18.02
N ASP A 275 -7.42 34.02 -17.25
CA ASP A 275 -6.58 35.11 -17.80
C ASP A 275 -5.44 34.57 -18.65
N ARG A 276 -4.83 33.46 -18.23
CA ARG A 276 -3.81 32.73 -18.99
C ARG A 276 -4.38 32.19 -20.30
N LEU A 277 -5.54 31.51 -20.27
CA LEU A 277 -6.19 31.02 -21.49
C LEU A 277 -6.53 32.14 -22.47
N THR A 278 -6.97 33.29 -21.95
CA THR A 278 -7.28 34.46 -22.78
C THR A 278 -6.04 34.95 -23.51
N ARG A 279 -4.88 35.02 -22.86
CA ARG A 279 -3.60 35.38 -23.51
C ARG A 279 -3.13 34.31 -24.50
N ASP A 280 -3.15 33.02 -24.09
CA ASP A 280 -2.69 31.93 -24.94
C ASP A 280 -3.52 31.82 -26.23
N PHE A 281 -4.83 32.05 -26.16
CA PHE A 281 -5.71 32.02 -27.32
C PHE A 281 -5.60 33.27 -28.21
N ALA A 282 -5.29 34.42 -27.63
CA ALA A 282 -4.98 35.61 -28.41
C ALA A 282 -3.66 35.44 -29.20
N GLU A 283 -2.62 34.91 -28.58
CA GLU A 283 -1.34 34.62 -29.23
C GLU A 283 -1.45 33.56 -30.33
N GLN A 284 -2.32 32.57 -30.14
CA GLN A 284 -2.48 31.41 -31.01
C GLN A 284 -3.77 31.46 -31.86
N GLY A 285 -4.27 32.63 -32.14
CA GLY A 285 -5.60 32.85 -32.73
C GLY A 285 -5.88 32.07 -34.02
N SER A 286 -4.87 31.81 -34.85
CA SER A 286 -4.98 31.02 -36.08
C SER A 286 -4.96 29.51 -35.88
N HIS A 287 -4.53 29.00 -34.69
CA HIS A 287 -4.51 27.58 -34.40
C HIS A 287 -5.92 27.05 -34.16
N SER A 288 -6.10 25.74 -34.40
CA SER A 288 -7.33 25.04 -33.96
C SER A 288 -7.42 24.97 -32.44
N ALA A 289 -8.62 24.77 -31.89
CA ALA A 289 -8.85 24.61 -30.45
C ALA A 289 -7.92 23.56 -29.83
N GLN A 290 -7.76 22.41 -30.49
CA GLN A 290 -6.83 21.36 -30.04
C GLN A 290 -5.36 21.83 -30.07
N GLY A 291 -4.96 22.57 -31.11
CA GLY A 291 -3.61 23.11 -31.25
C GLY A 291 -3.29 24.14 -30.17
N ALA A 292 -4.24 25.03 -29.87
CA ALA A 292 -4.10 26.07 -28.86
C ALA A 292 -3.93 25.51 -27.41
N LEU A 293 -4.35 24.28 -27.15
CA LEU A 293 -4.12 23.60 -25.86
C LEU A 293 -2.67 23.10 -25.67
N ALA A 294 -1.78 23.30 -26.64
CA ALA A 294 -0.41 22.75 -26.59
C ALA A 294 0.41 23.26 -25.40
N LYS A 295 0.23 24.51 -24.99
CA LYS A 295 0.90 25.09 -23.82
C LYS A 295 0.23 24.69 -22.47
N LEU A 296 -0.98 24.14 -22.52
CA LEU A 296 -1.77 23.84 -21.34
C LEU A 296 -1.78 22.36 -20.98
N LEU A 297 -2.02 21.48 -21.95
CA LEU A 297 -2.27 20.06 -21.74
C LEU A 297 -1.28 19.18 -22.52
N PRO A 298 -0.95 17.99 -21.96
CA PRO A 298 -0.16 16.98 -22.64
C PRO A 298 -0.79 16.53 -23.97
N ASN A 299 0.04 16.04 -24.88
CA ASN A 299 -0.36 15.75 -26.26
C ASN A 299 -1.54 14.77 -26.36
N SER A 300 -1.45 13.63 -25.63
CA SER A 300 -2.50 12.59 -25.62
C SER A 300 -3.79 13.03 -24.95
N MET A 301 -3.76 14.09 -24.10
CA MET A 301 -4.92 14.59 -23.39
C MET A 301 -5.74 15.59 -24.23
N ARG A 302 -5.11 16.30 -25.18
CA ARG A 302 -5.77 17.39 -25.93
C ARG A 302 -6.99 16.93 -26.73
N PRO A 303 -6.96 15.82 -27.50
CA PRO A 303 -8.15 15.35 -28.24
C PRO A 303 -9.30 15.00 -27.29
N VAL A 304 -9.00 14.38 -26.16
CA VAL A 304 -9.98 14.03 -25.14
C VAL A 304 -10.54 15.30 -24.46
N ALA A 305 -9.68 16.27 -24.21
CA ALA A 305 -10.10 17.56 -23.61
C ALA A 305 -11.05 18.32 -24.54
N VAL A 306 -10.77 18.40 -25.84
CA VAL A 306 -11.63 19.06 -26.81
C VAL A 306 -13.01 18.39 -26.90
N GLU A 307 -13.03 17.06 -26.89
CA GLU A 307 -14.28 16.28 -26.86
C GLU A 307 -15.11 16.55 -25.58
N LYS A 308 -14.47 16.46 -24.40
CA LYS A 308 -15.14 16.74 -23.12
C LYS A 308 -15.55 18.22 -22.97
N TRP A 309 -14.82 19.12 -23.60
CA TRP A 309 -15.14 20.55 -23.68
C TRP A 309 -16.35 20.83 -24.57
N GLY A 310 -16.69 19.93 -25.50
CA GLY A 310 -17.87 20.04 -26.37
C GLY A 310 -17.71 21.05 -27.50
N ILE A 311 -16.49 21.31 -27.95
CA ILE A 311 -16.19 22.28 -29.03
C ILE A 311 -15.70 21.53 -30.28
N ASP A 312 -16.02 22.05 -31.47
CA ASP A 312 -15.46 21.54 -32.71
C ASP A 312 -13.92 21.67 -32.68
N PRO A 313 -13.17 20.58 -32.87
CA PRO A 313 -11.71 20.58 -32.88
C PRO A 313 -11.09 21.59 -33.89
N ALA A 314 -11.78 21.89 -34.96
CA ALA A 314 -11.37 22.84 -36.02
C ALA A 314 -11.61 24.30 -35.68
N THR A 315 -12.41 24.61 -34.65
CA THR A 315 -12.68 25.98 -34.18
C THR A 315 -11.36 26.73 -33.96
N LYS A 316 -11.25 27.93 -34.51
CA LYS A 316 -10.05 28.75 -34.30
C LYS A 316 -10.01 29.33 -32.89
N ALA A 317 -8.83 29.41 -32.30
CA ALA A 317 -8.65 29.93 -30.95
C ALA A 317 -9.19 31.34 -30.78
N ALA A 318 -9.09 32.20 -31.82
CA ALA A 318 -9.65 33.54 -31.84
C ALA A 318 -11.20 33.57 -31.80
N GLN A 319 -11.87 32.48 -32.14
CA GLN A 319 -13.34 32.36 -32.18
C GLN A 319 -13.93 31.80 -30.88
N ILE A 320 -13.09 31.35 -29.94
CA ILE A 320 -13.53 30.77 -28.68
C ILE A 320 -14.15 31.84 -27.79
N THR A 321 -15.43 31.67 -27.44
CA THR A 321 -16.21 32.63 -26.65
C THR A 321 -15.76 32.67 -25.18
N ARG A 322 -16.29 33.62 -24.42
CA ARG A 322 -16.04 33.75 -22.98
C ARG A 322 -16.57 32.51 -22.22
N GLU A 323 -17.78 32.10 -22.57
CA GLU A 323 -18.45 30.92 -21.95
C GLU A 323 -17.67 29.65 -22.23
N GLN A 324 -17.17 29.49 -23.46
CA GLN A 324 -16.33 28.34 -23.82
C GLN A 324 -15.00 28.34 -23.05
N LYS A 325 -14.36 29.50 -22.85
CA LYS A 325 -13.16 29.60 -22.02
C LYS A 325 -13.45 29.24 -20.58
N GLN A 326 -14.57 29.70 -20.01
CA GLN A 326 -14.93 29.30 -18.64
C GLN A 326 -15.17 27.81 -18.54
N ALA A 327 -15.89 27.20 -19.47
CA ALA A 327 -16.09 25.75 -19.52
C ALA A 327 -14.77 24.96 -19.59
N LEU A 328 -13.75 25.49 -20.27
CA LEU A 328 -12.42 24.88 -20.28
C LEU A 328 -11.70 25.03 -18.93
N VAL A 329 -11.85 26.18 -18.26
CA VAL A 329 -11.35 26.38 -16.89
C VAL A 329 -11.97 25.32 -15.97
N ASP A 330 -13.30 25.20 -15.99
CA ASP A 330 -14.04 24.26 -15.16
C ASP A 330 -13.62 22.82 -15.46
N LEU A 331 -13.44 22.46 -16.72
CA LEU A 331 -12.93 21.14 -17.13
C LEU A 331 -11.52 20.88 -16.59
N CYS A 332 -10.64 21.87 -16.61
CA CYS A 332 -9.27 21.73 -16.09
C CYS A 332 -9.22 21.64 -14.57
N LYS A 333 -10.15 22.26 -13.86
CA LYS A 333 -10.23 22.27 -12.40
C LYS A 333 -10.97 21.04 -11.86
N HIS A 334 -11.92 20.49 -12.66
CA HIS A 334 -12.81 19.39 -12.27
C HIS A 334 -12.83 18.27 -13.31
N TRP A 335 -11.64 17.75 -13.68
CA TRP A 335 -11.53 16.63 -14.60
C TRP A 335 -11.94 15.32 -13.92
N GLN A 336 -13.14 14.84 -14.21
CA GLN A 336 -13.72 13.67 -13.55
C GLN A 336 -13.48 12.38 -14.34
N VAL A 337 -13.13 11.33 -13.59
CA VAL A 337 -12.99 9.95 -14.06
C VAL A 337 -13.78 9.04 -13.11
N PRO A 338 -14.88 8.42 -13.57
CA PRO A 338 -15.67 7.50 -12.75
C PRO A 338 -14.88 6.23 -12.45
N VAL A 339 -15.11 5.66 -11.27
CA VAL A 339 -14.47 4.41 -10.82
C VAL A 339 -15.52 3.32 -10.75
N SER A 340 -15.24 2.15 -11.33
CA SER A 340 -16.15 1.00 -11.37
C SER A 340 -15.68 -0.21 -10.59
N ALA A 341 -14.37 -0.36 -10.38
CA ALA A 341 -13.80 -1.45 -9.60
C ALA A 341 -12.42 -1.09 -9.03
N LEU A 342 -12.01 -1.80 -7.99
CA LEU A 342 -10.62 -1.86 -7.55
C LEU A 342 -9.82 -2.73 -8.53
N GLY A 343 -8.52 -2.47 -8.65
CA GLY A 343 -7.59 -3.36 -9.36
C GLY A 343 -7.50 -4.73 -8.69
N ASP A 344 -6.97 -5.70 -9.42
CA ASP A 344 -6.85 -7.08 -8.95
C ASP A 344 -5.84 -7.25 -7.80
N LYS A 345 -5.99 -8.34 -7.05
CA LYS A 345 -5.11 -8.72 -5.93
C LYS A 345 -3.70 -9.09 -6.39
N GLU A 346 -3.53 -9.51 -7.63
CA GLU A 346 -2.25 -9.88 -8.24
C GLU A 346 -1.31 -8.69 -8.35
N HIS A 347 -1.85 -7.48 -8.44
CA HIS A 347 -1.11 -6.22 -8.58
C HIS A 347 -1.34 -5.22 -7.43
N ALA A 348 -2.20 -5.55 -6.46
CA ALA A 348 -2.40 -4.72 -5.28
C ALA A 348 -1.16 -4.74 -4.38
N VAL A 349 -0.73 -3.57 -3.90
CA VAL A 349 0.50 -3.48 -3.08
C VAL A 349 0.30 -4.14 -1.73
N ILE A 350 -0.87 -3.96 -1.11
CA ILE A 350 -1.22 -4.52 0.21
C ILE A 350 -2.65 -5.06 0.22
N THR A 351 -2.98 -5.73 1.31
CA THR A 351 -4.32 -6.19 1.68
C THR A 351 -4.88 -5.27 2.76
N ALA A 352 -6.11 -4.82 2.62
CA ALA A 352 -6.95 -4.32 3.72
C ALA A 352 -7.85 -5.46 4.23
N GLY A 353 -8.25 -5.44 5.50
CA GLY A 353 -8.89 -6.58 6.15
C GLY A 353 -7.86 -7.58 6.69
N GLY A 354 -8.33 -8.66 7.33
CA GLY A 354 -7.48 -9.65 7.99
C GLY A 354 -8.01 -10.04 9.35
N VAL A 355 -7.14 -10.51 10.25
CA VAL A 355 -7.49 -10.88 11.63
C VAL A 355 -7.99 -9.66 12.39
N ASP A 356 -9.19 -9.78 12.96
CA ASP A 356 -9.80 -8.70 13.75
C ASP A 356 -8.90 -8.35 14.94
N VAL A 357 -8.37 -7.13 14.94
CA VAL A 357 -7.43 -6.66 15.97
C VAL A 357 -8.05 -6.52 17.37
N ARG A 358 -9.38 -6.52 17.48
CA ARG A 358 -10.07 -6.53 18.79
C ARG A 358 -9.83 -7.82 19.55
N GLU A 359 -9.53 -8.91 18.84
CA GLU A 359 -9.23 -10.24 19.35
C GLU A 359 -7.73 -10.48 19.56
N VAL A 360 -6.90 -9.44 19.36
CA VAL A 360 -5.44 -9.48 19.55
C VAL A 360 -5.02 -8.46 20.60
N ASP A 361 -4.06 -8.79 21.45
CA ASP A 361 -3.52 -7.86 22.43
C ASP A 361 -2.60 -6.83 21.73
N PRO A 362 -2.85 -5.52 21.86
CA PRO A 362 -2.09 -4.49 21.14
C PRO A 362 -0.67 -4.27 21.64
N LYS A 363 -0.28 -4.83 22.81
CA LYS A 363 1.06 -4.70 23.38
C LYS A 363 1.94 -5.88 23.01
N THR A 364 1.35 -7.08 23.02
CA THR A 364 2.08 -8.35 22.86
C THR A 364 1.84 -9.02 21.53
N MET A 365 0.85 -8.56 20.76
CA MET A 365 0.40 -9.23 19.53
C MET A 365 -0.15 -10.63 19.76
N ALA A 366 -0.39 -11.02 21.01
CA ALA A 366 -0.95 -12.33 21.40
C ALA A 366 -2.44 -12.42 21.05
N SER A 367 -2.88 -13.60 20.65
CA SER A 367 -4.29 -13.94 20.55
C SER A 367 -4.97 -13.86 21.93
N LYS A 368 -6.15 -13.25 21.98
CA LYS A 368 -7.02 -13.29 23.17
C LYS A 368 -7.87 -14.55 23.23
N LEU A 369 -7.93 -15.33 22.14
CA LEU A 369 -8.81 -16.49 21.98
C LEU A 369 -8.05 -17.81 22.12
N CYS A 370 -6.77 -17.86 21.78
CA CYS A 370 -5.94 -19.07 21.79
C CYS A 370 -4.56 -18.73 22.37
N ALA A 371 -4.27 -19.25 23.53
CA ALA A 371 -2.98 -19.02 24.18
C ALA A 371 -1.82 -19.57 23.33
N GLY A 372 -0.63 -18.97 23.42
CA GLY A 372 0.54 -19.38 22.64
C GLY A 372 0.45 -19.04 21.13
N LEU A 373 -0.58 -18.31 20.69
CA LEU A 373 -0.73 -17.86 19.31
C LEU A 373 -0.53 -16.34 19.22
N TYR A 374 0.22 -15.89 18.20
CA TYR A 374 0.56 -14.48 17.96
C TYR A 374 0.37 -14.12 16.49
N PHE A 375 0.25 -12.82 16.19
CA PHE A 375 0.08 -12.30 14.84
C PHE A 375 1.00 -11.11 14.59
N ALA A 376 1.57 -10.98 13.37
CA ALA A 376 2.36 -9.81 13.00
C ALA A 376 2.25 -9.48 11.50
N GLY A 377 2.30 -8.19 11.19
CA GLY A 377 2.28 -7.68 9.82
C GLY A 377 0.90 -7.72 9.17
N GLU A 378 0.88 -7.84 7.86
CA GLU A 378 -0.29 -7.67 6.98
C GLU A 378 -1.37 -8.77 7.13
N VAL A 379 -1.16 -9.79 7.97
CA VAL A 379 -2.21 -10.76 8.34
C VAL A 379 -3.27 -10.14 9.26
N LEU A 380 -2.90 -9.09 9.99
CA LEU A 380 -3.78 -8.29 10.85
C LEU A 380 -4.65 -7.35 10.00
N ASP A 381 -5.86 -7.05 10.48
CA ASP A 381 -6.73 -6.01 9.89
C ASP A 381 -6.17 -4.60 10.20
N VAL A 382 -5.01 -4.31 9.63
CA VAL A 382 -4.33 -3.01 9.72
C VAL A 382 -3.64 -2.71 8.41
N ASP A 383 -3.91 -1.55 7.84
CA ASP A 383 -3.28 -1.07 6.62
C ASP A 383 -3.03 0.44 6.64
N ALA A 384 -2.11 0.89 5.82
CA ALA A 384 -1.71 2.28 5.73
C ALA A 384 -1.48 2.70 4.27
N ARG A 385 -1.39 4.02 4.04
CA ARG A 385 -1.04 4.60 2.76
C ARG A 385 0.36 4.19 2.29
N THR A 386 0.71 4.59 1.06
CA THR A 386 2.10 4.52 0.56
C THR A 386 3.01 5.41 1.39
N GLY A 387 4.30 5.03 1.53
CA GLY A 387 5.28 5.87 2.23
C GLY A 387 6.21 5.16 3.21
N GLY A 388 6.20 3.82 3.23
CA GLY A 388 6.98 3.00 4.18
C GLY A 388 6.18 2.58 5.41
N TYR A 389 4.94 3.04 5.53
CA TYR A 389 4.09 2.79 6.70
C TYR A 389 3.77 1.30 6.90
N ASN A 390 3.42 0.57 5.86
CA ASN A 390 3.05 -0.85 5.96
C ASN A 390 4.24 -1.75 6.36
N LEU A 391 5.45 -1.43 5.92
CA LEU A 391 6.66 -2.12 6.39
C LEU A 391 6.95 -1.78 7.84
N GLN A 392 6.80 -0.52 8.26
CA GLN A 392 6.95 -0.15 9.67
C GLN A 392 5.94 -0.89 10.56
N ILE A 393 4.68 -1.01 10.14
CA ILE A 393 3.67 -1.83 10.85
C ILE A 393 4.17 -3.27 10.99
N ALA A 394 4.72 -3.84 9.92
CA ALA A 394 5.28 -5.19 9.96
C ALA A 394 6.45 -5.31 10.95
N TRP A 395 7.35 -4.32 10.98
CA TRP A 395 8.48 -4.30 11.93
C TRP A 395 8.01 -4.16 13.37
N SER A 396 7.16 -3.17 13.64
CA SER A 396 6.70 -2.86 15.01
C SER A 396 5.91 -3.99 15.63
N THR A 397 4.99 -4.60 14.87
CA THR A 397 4.18 -5.73 15.36
C THR A 397 5.02 -6.99 15.53
N ALA A 398 6.00 -7.23 14.65
CA ALA A 398 6.91 -8.37 14.75
C ALA A 398 7.81 -8.29 16.02
N VAL A 399 8.38 -7.09 16.26
CA VAL A 399 9.21 -6.85 17.45
C VAL A 399 8.37 -6.92 18.73
N ALA A 400 7.13 -6.41 18.70
CA ALA A 400 6.22 -6.51 19.85
C ALA A 400 5.90 -7.98 20.18
N ALA A 401 5.60 -8.82 19.19
CA ALA A 401 5.40 -10.25 19.38
C ALA A 401 6.66 -10.92 19.94
N ALA A 402 7.82 -10.68 19.33
CA ALA A 402 9.08 -11.30 19.78
C ALA A 402 9.50 -10.88 21.20
N LYS A 403 9.18 -9.67 21.64
CA LYS A 403 9.48 -9.18 23.00
C LYS A 403 8.55 -9.77 24.07
N ALA A 404 7.39 -10.27 23.69
CA ALA A 404 6.38 -10.79 24.60
C ALA A 404 6.59 -12.27 24.98
N LEU A 405 7.50 -12.96 24.29
CA LEU A 405 7.86 -14.38 24.50
C LEU A 405 8.93 -14.57 25.64
#